data_c5ecda6e210d2e6f8127c58822696ccc
#
_entry.id   c5ecda6e210d2e6f8127c58822696ccc
#
_cell.length_a   1.000
_cell.length_b   1.000
_cell.length_c   1.000
_cell.angle_alpha   90.00
_cell.angle_beta   90.00
_cell.angle_gamma   90.00
#
_symmetry.space_group_name_H-M   'P 1'
#
loop_
_entity.id
_entity.type
_entity.pdbx_description
1 polymer ?
#
loop_
_entity_poly.entity_id
_entity_poly.type
_entity_poly.pdbx_seq_one_letter_code
_entity_poly.pdbx_strand_id
1 'polypeptide(L)'
;MLRGDEVGALLGAHLLAKGSAAGVLPDSAECVFANSIVSSRMLAAMCRAAGVRHEETLTGFKWISRVPGLRYGYEEALGYCVDPAQVRDKDGVSAALLFAELTAGLKAGGRSVDDLLDDLARAHGVHATDAFSVRVEDLSLIGEIMARLRATPLTSVAGVDVARADDLAQGDGGLPPTEGLRYYLADESRIIVRPSGTEPKLKVYLEVIEPVGPDEEVKTARGRAGSRPAGPRA
;
A
#
# COMPACT_ATOMS: atom_id res chain seq x y z
N MET A 1 -16.16 3.57 6.97
CA MET A 1 -15.43 2.29 7.17
C MET A 1 -14.04 2.49 6.61
N LEU A 2 -12.98 2.18 7.37
CA LEU A 2 -11.61 2.31 6.93
C LEU A 2 -11.22 1.16 6.00
N ARG A 3 -10.41 1.46 4.99
CA ARG A 3 -9.79 0.46 4.12
C ARG A 3 -8.55 -0.16 4.79
N GLY A 4 -8.10 -1.32 4.32
CA GLY A 4 -6.92 -1.98 4.89
C GLY A 4 -5.65 -1.14 4.81
N ASP A 5 -5.45 -0.40 3.72
CA ASP A 5 -4.33 0.54 3.58
C ASP A 5 -4.41 1.72 4.56
N GLU A 6 -5.62 2.25 4.82
CA GLU A 6 -5.81 3.33 5.80
C GLU A 6 -5.48 2.86 7.22
N VAL A 7 -5.94 1.67 7.60
CA VAL A 7 -5.58 1.06 8.90
C VAL A 7 -4.07 0.79 8.94
N GLY A 8 -3.49 0.31 7.85
CA GLY A 8 -2.04 0.09 7.73
C GLY A 8 -1.24 1.38 7.94
N ALA A 9 -1.66 2.47 7.31
CA ALA A 9 -1.03 3.78 7.48
C ALA A 9 -1.17 4.33 8.91
N LEU A 10 -2.36 4.23 9.51
CA LEU A 10 -2.64 4.68 10.88
C LEU A 10 -1.79 3.93 11.91
N LEU A 11 -1.72 2.60 11.83
CA LEU A 11 -0.87 1.79 12.71
C LEU A 11 0.62 2.10 12.49
N GLY A 12 1.05 2.26 11.24
CA GLY A 12 2.41 2.66 10.89
C GLY A 12 2.77 4.03 11.47
N ALA A 13 1.89 5.03 11.31
CA ALA A 13 2.08 6.39 11.88
C ALA A 13 2.21 6.34 13.40
N HIS A 14 1.36 5.58 14.07
CA HIS A 14 1.39 5.42 15.53
C HIS A 14 2.71 4.81 16.00
N LEU A 15 3.18 3.75 15.34
CA LEU A 15 4.46 3.11 15.68
C LEU A 15 5.67 4.01 15.39
N LEU A 16 5.66 4.79 14.30
CA LEU A 16 6.69 5.77 14.01
C LEU A 16 6.74 6.85 15.10
N ALA A 17 5.59 7.39 15.50
CA ALA A 17 5.50 8.41 16.54
C ALA A 17 5.98 7.87 17.91
N LYS A 18 5.57 6.66 18.30
CA LYS A 18 6.03 6.03 19.55
C LYS A 18 7.53 5.77 19.53
N GLY A 19 8.07 5.28 18.43
CA GLY A 19 9.49 5.03 18.27
C GLY A 19 10.33 6.30 18.35
N SER A 20 9.87 7.38 17.72
CA SER A 20 10.51 8.69 17.80
C SER A 20 10.51 9.24 19.22
N ALA A 21 9.36 9.21 19.91
CA ALA A 21 9.24 9.70 21.29
C ALA A 21 10.09 8.90 22.30
N ALA A 22 10.29 7.61 22.05
CA ALA A 22 11.11 6.74 22.91
C ALA A 22 12.61 6.82 22.58
N GLY A 23 13.03 7.57 21.54
CA GLY A 23 14.40 7.57 21.05
C GLY A 23 14.84 6.20 20.46
N VAL A 24 13.88 5.35 20.11
CA VAL A 24 14.07 3.95 19.67
C VAL A 24 13.91 3.83 18.15
N LEU A 25 13.72 4.92 17.42
CA LEU A 25 13.89 4.89 15.96
C LEU A 25 15.39 5.03 15.68
N PRO A 26 16.11 3.95 15.56
CA PRO A 26 17.51 4.05 15.20
C PRO A 26 17.62 4.25 13.70
N ASP A 27 18.62 4.97 13.32
CA ASP A 27 19.32 4.87 12.03
C ASP A 27 19.91 3.43 11.88
N SER A 28 19.11 2.41 12.13
CA SER A 28 19.61 1.05 12.23
C SER A 28 18.90 0.12 11.24
N ALA A 29 19.72 -0.76 10.63
CA ALA A 29 19.30 -1.92 9.86
C ALA A 29 18.29 -2.83 10.61
N GLU A 30 18.02 -2.55 11.86
CA GLU A 30 17.13 -3.29 12.76
C GLU A 30 15.74 -2.69 12.92
N CYS A 31 15.42 -1.60 12.21
CA CYS A 31 14.07 -1.00 12.23
C CYS A 31 13.54 -0.86 10.81
N VAL A 32 12.91 -1.90 10.32
CA VAL A 32 12.35 -1.93 8.97
C VAL A 32 10.83 -1.99 9.04
N PHE A 33 10.20 -1.12 8.28
CA PHE A 33 8.77 -1.18 8.01
C PHE A 33 8.55 -1.77 6.63
N ALA A 34 7.56 -2.64 6.47
CA ALA A 34 7.36 -3.33 5.21
C ALA A 34 5.88 -3.43 4.83
N ASN A 35 5.59 -3.44 3.55
CA ASN A 35 4.27 -3.81 3.04
C ASN A 35 4.37 -4.51 1.68
N SER A 36 3.25 -5.09 1.24
CA SER A 36 3.20 -5.74 -0.06
C SER A 36 3.25 -4.72 -1.20
N ILE A 37 3.81 -5.13 -2.35
CA ILE A 37 3.89 -4.28 -3.56
C ILE A 37 2.52 -3.78 -4.05
N VAL A 38 1.42 -4.42 -3.66
CA VAL A 38 0.06 -4.02 -4.06
C VAL A 38 -0.60 -3.10 -3.04
N SER A 39 -0.03 -2.99 -1.84
CA SER A 39 -0.49 -2.05 -0.80
C SER A 39 -0.09 -0.62 -1.13
N SER A 40 -0.68 0.34 -0.40
CA SER A 40 -0.41 1.77 -0.61
C SER A 40 1.07 2.13 -0.37
N ARG A 41 1.59 3.06 -1.17
CA ARG A 41 2.91 3.68 -0.99
C ARG A 41 2.95 4.73 0.13
N MET A 42 1.84 4.98 0.83
CA MET A 42 1.78 5.89 1.98
C MET A 42 2.81 5.50 3.05
N LEU A 43 2.94 4.20 3.38
CA LEU A 43 3.92 3.74 4.37
C LEU A 43 5.35 4.08 3.95
N ALA A 44 5.69 3.89 2.68
CA ALA A 44 7.00 4.26 2.15
C ALA A 44 7.28 5.77 2.26
N ALA A 45 6.27 6.61 1.98
CA ALA A 45 6.37 8.06 2.11
C ALA A 45 6.59 8.50 3.57
N MET A 46 5.85 7.91 4.50
CA MET A 46 6.00 8.16 5.94
C MET A 46 7.37 7.74 6.46
N CYS A 47 7.83 6.54 6.09
CA CYS A 47 9.15 6.03 6.48
C CYS A 47 10.28 6.91 5.95
N ARG A 48 10.19 7.35 4.68
CA ARG A 48 11.16 8.27 4.09
C ARG A 48 11.25 9.59 4.87
N ALA A 49 10.10 10.16 5.24
CA ALA A 49 10.05 11.39 6.02
C ALA A 49 10.61 11.21 7.45
N ALA A 50 10.44 10.03 8.03
CA ALA A 50 10.94 9.70 9.36
C ALA A 50 12.40 9.18 9.37
N GLY A 51 13.05 9.01 8.21
CA GLY A 51 14.38 8.42 8.11
C GLY A 51 14.42 6.92 8.49
N VAL A 52 13.30 6.21 8.37
CA VAL A 52 13.17 4.78 8.71
C VAL A 52 13.24 3.96 7.42
N ARG A 53 13.92 2.83 7.47
CA ARG A 53 14.00 1.91 6.33
C ARG A 53 12.64 1.31 6.02
N HIS A 54 12.30 1.32 4.74
CA HIS A 54 11.09 0.69 4.21
C HIS A 54 11.45 -0.37 3.17
N GLU A 55 10.74 -1.50 3.18
CA GLU A 55 10.84 -2.54 2.15
C GLU A 55 9.48 -2.89 1.56
N GLU A 56 9.41 -2.95 0.23
CA GLU A 56 8.31 -3.61 -0.47
C GLU A 56 8.57 -5.11 -0.58
N THR A 57 7.54 -5.93 -0.41
CA THR A 57 7.62 -7.37 -0.55
C THR A 57 6.62 -7.89 -1.58
N LEU A 58 6.80 -9.12 -2.02
CA LEU A 58 5.73 -9.82 -2.75
C LEU A 58 4.49 -9.98 -1.88
N THR A 59 3.34 -10.20 -2.52
CA THR A 59 2.08 -10.50 -1.82
C THR A 59 2.16 -11.84 -1.09
N GLY A 60 1.56 -11.89 0.06
CA GLY A 60 1.59 -13.03 0.97
C GLY A 60 2.47 -12.76 2.18
N PHE A 61 1.86 -12.82 3.37
CA PHE A 61 2.48 -12.41 4.62
C PHE A 61 3.79 -13.14 4.93
N LYS A 62 3.99 -14.34 4.36
CA LYS A 62 5.26 -15.08 4.42
C LYS A 62 6.48 -14.29 3.94
N TRP A 63 6.27 -13.29 3.08
CA TRP A 63 7.36 -12.42 2.60
C TRP A 63 7.63 -11.30 3.60
N ILE A 64 6.59 -10.62 4.04
CA ILE A 64 6.68 -9.55 5.03
C ILE A 64 7.33 -10.07 6.32
N SER A 65 6.86 -11.22 6.84
CA SER A 65 7.37 -11.81 8.07
C SER A 65 8.85 -12.22 8.03
N ARG A 66 9.44 -12.30 6.84
CA ARG A 66 10.86 -12.67 6.66
C ARG A 66 11.78 -11.47 6.49
N VAL A 67 11.24 -10.26 6.41
CA VAL A 67 12.06 -9.05 6.30
C VAL A 67 13.00 -8.95 7.50
N PRO A 68 14.34 -8.87 7.28
CA PRO A 68 15.28 -8.69 8.37
C PRO A 68 15.05 -7.35 9.07
N GLY A 69 15.07 -7.33 10.41
CA GLY A 69 14.84 -6.12 11.18
C GLY A 69 13.38 -5.62 11.14
N LEU A 70 12.43 -6.47 10.74
CA LEU A 70 11.01 -6.10 10.70
C LEU A 70 10.54 -5.58 12.06
N ARG A 71 10.04 -4.34 12.07
CA ARG A 71 9.39 -3.72 13.23
C ARG A 71 7.87 -3.62 13.05
N TYR A 72 7.44 -3.41 11.81
CA TYR A 72 6.05 -3.32 11.42
C TYR A 72 5.87 -3.79 9.98
N GLY A 73 4.77 -4.49 9.73
CA GLY A 73 4.42 -4.87 8.36
C GLY A 73 2.94 -5.05 8.15
N TYR A 74 2.45 -4.78 6.92
CA TYR A 74 1.04 -4.98 6.60
C TYR A 74 0.78 -5.37 5.14
N GLU A 75 -0.38 -5.97 4.92
CA GLU A 75 -1.02 -6.17 3.63
C GLU A 75 -2.37 -5.45 3.60
N GLU A 76 -2.75 -4.86 2.46
CA GLU A 76 -4.03 -4.18 2.24
C GLU A 76 -5.25 -5.07 2.51
N ALA A 77 -5.08 -6.39 2.42
CA ALA A 77 -6.10 -7.39 2.71
C ALA A 77 -6.27 -7.65 4.22
N LEU A 78 -6.16 -6.62 5.06
CA LEU A 78 -6.36 -6.63 6.52
C LEU A 78 -5.35 -7.52 7.29
N GLY A 79 -4.14 -7.64 6.81
CA GLY A 79 -3.07 -8.34 7.50
C GLY A 79 -2.08 -7.37 8.14
N TYR A 80 -1.92 -7.39 9.47
CA TYR A 80 -1.03 -6.48 10.21
C TYR A 80 -0.15 -7.25 11.17
N CYS A 81 1.15 -7.00 11.16
CA CYS A 81 2.14 -7.46 12.12
C CYS A 81 2.70 -6.25 12.87
N VAL A 82 2.24 -6.03 14.08
CA VAL A 82 2.58 -4.84 14.88
C VAL A 82 3.63 -5.15 15.95
N ASP A 83 3.82 -6.42 16.26
CA ASP A 83 4.84 -6.90 17.20
C ASP A 83 5.47 -8.21 16.70
N PRO A 84 6.40 -8.14 15.73
CA PRO A 84 7.04 -9.31 15.14
C PRO A 84 7.93 -10.09 16.11
N ALA A 85 8.25 -9.52 17.27
CA ALA A 85 8.98 -10.23 18.32
C ALA A 85 8.11 -11.29 19.00
N GLN A 86 6.81 -11.04 19.14
CA GLN A 86 5.85 -11.95 19.73
C GLN A 86 5.17 -12.83 18.67
N VAL A 87 4.65 -12.21 17.60
CA VAL A 87 3.96 -12.91 16.52
C VAL A 87 4.54 -12.45 15.18
N ARG A 88 5.35 -13.29 14.56
CA ARG A 88 5.99 -12.99 13.28
C ARG A 88 5.11 -13.40 12.10
N ASP A 89 3.87 -13.00 12.18
CA ASP A 89 2.82 -13.14 11.17
C ASP A 89 1.78 -12.04 11.42
N LYS A 90 0.74 -11.99 10.57
CA LYS A 90 -0.42 -11.12 10.80
C LYS A 90 -1.14 -11.53 12.09
N ASP A 91 -1.37 -10.55 12.96
CA ASP A 91 -2.09 -10.74 14.21
C ASP A 91 -3.13 -9.64 14.40
N GLY A 92 -4.40 -10.01 14.20
CA GLY A 92 -5.52 -9.09 14.34
C GLY A 92 -5.78 -8.68 15.79
N VAL A 93 -5.39 -9.49 16.77
CA VAL A 93 -5.62 -9.18 18.19
C VAL A 93 -4.72 -8.06 18.66
N SER A 94 -3.41 -8.19 18.45
CA SER A 94 -2.45 -7.14 18.79
C SER A 94 -2.65 -5.88 17.95
N ALA A 95 -3.01 -6.02 16.68
CA ALA A 95 -3.35 -4.88 15.82
C ALA A 95 -4.59 -4.12 16.33
N ALA A 96 -5.63 -4.83 16.75
CA ALA A 96 -6.83 -4.21 17.33
C ALA A 96 -6.51 -3.48 18.65
N LEU A 97 -5.68 -4.06 19.50
CA LEU A 97 -5.25 -3.44 20.75
C LEU A 97 -4.44 -2.15 20.48
N LEU A 98 -3.49 -2.20 19.53
CA LEU A 98 -2.71 -1.04 19.15
C LEU A 98 -3.58 0.06 18.51
N PHE A 99 -4.58 -0.33 17.71
CA PHE A 99 -5.53 0.61 17.11
C PHE A 99 -6.44 1.26 18.18
N ALA A 100 -6.84 0.51 19.20
CA ALA A 100 -7.58 1.05 20.33
C ALA A 100 -6.75 2.05 21.14
N GLU A 101 -5.46 1.76 21.38
CA GLU A 101 -4.51 2.68 22.01
C GLU A 101 -4.37 3.99 21.20
N LEU A 102 -4.13 3.89 19.90
CA LEU A 102 -4.10 5.03 18.98
C LEU A 102 -5.35 5.90 19.10
N THR A 103 -6.53 5.25 18.98
CA THR A 103 -7.82 5.94 19.02
C THR A 103 -8.08 6.62 20.35
N ALA A 104 -7.73 5.96 21.47
CA ALA A 104 -7.83 6.53 22.81
C ALA A 104 -6.92 7.76 22.98
N GLY A 105 -5.68 7.71 22.47
CA GLY A 105 -4.75 8.82 22.49
C GLY A 105 -5.25 10.01 21.67
N LEU A 106 -5.73 9.78 20.46
CA LEU A 106 -6.34 10.83 19.63
C LEU A 106 -7.54 11.46 20.32
N LYS A 107 -8.45 10.65 20.86
CA LYS A 107 -9.64 11.13 21.57
C LYS A 107 -9.29 11.96 22.81
N ALA A 108 -8.29 11.56 23.58
CA ALA A 108 -7.80 12.33 24.73
C ALA A 108 -7.27 13.71 24.30
N GLY A 109 -6.71 13.82 23.09
CA GLY A 109 -6.29 15.09 22.45
C GLY A 109 -7.40 15.83 21.72
N GLY A 110 -8.68 15.41 21.83
CA GLY A 110 -9.81 16.01 21.13
C GLY A 110 -9.83 15.75 19.62
N ARG A 111 -9.14 14.70 19.15
CA ARG A 111 -8.96 14.35 17.73
C ARG A 111 -9.59 12.99 17.39
N SER A 112 -9.77 12.76 16.11
CA SER A 112 -10.28 11.52 15.53
C SER A 112 -9.22 10.82 14.67
N VAL A 113 -9.51 9.59 14.25
CA VAL A 113 -8.68 8.89 13.25
C VAL A 113 -8.74 9.57 11.87
N ASP A 114 -9.84 10.22 11.54
CA ASP A 114 -9.98 10.97 10.30
C ASP A 114 -9.06 12.20 10.29
N ASP A 115 -8.91 12.88 11.43
CA ASP A 115 -7.95 13.99 11.57
C ASP A 115 -6.51 13.52 11.37
N LEU A 116 -6.15 12.33 11.84
CA LEU A 116 -4.80 11.78 11.59
C LEU A 116 -4.62 11.40 10.12
N LEU A 117 -5.64 10.83 9.47
CA LEU A 117 -5.60 10.57 8.02
C LEU A 117 -5.48 11.87 7.21
N ASP A 118 -6.10 12.96 7.66
CA ASP A 118 -5.95 14.27 7.03
C ASP A 118 -4.54 14.83 7.21
N ASP A 119 -3.93 14.67 8.38
CA ASP A 119 -2.53 15.06 8.61
C ASP A 119 -1.58 14.29 7.68
N LEU A 120 -1.77 12.97 7.56
CA LEU A 120 -0.97 12.14 6.66
C LEU A 120 -1.15 12.57 5.20
N ALA A 121 -2.38 12.88 4.80
CA ALA A 121 -2.66 13.36 3.45
C ALA A 121 -2.02 14.73 3.18
N ARG A 122 -2.01 15.64 4.15
CA ARG A 122 -1.31 16.93 4.03
C ARG A 122 0.19 16.78 3.92
N ALA A 123 0.76 15.85 4.68
CA ALA A 123 2.21 15.64 4.71
C ALA A 123 2.75 14.87 3.49
N HIS A 124 1.96 13.94 2.95
CA HIS A 124 2.44 12.97 1.97
C HIS A 124 1.59 12.88 0.69
N GLY A 125 0.50 13.65 0.61
CA GLY A 125 -0.52 13.51 -0.43
C GLY A 125 -1.61 12.48 -0.07
N VAL A 126 -2.74 12.57 -0.74
CA VAL A 126 -3.81 11.56 -0.65
C VAL A 126 -3.38 10.34 -1.45
N HIS A 127 -3.18 9.21 -0.79
CA HIS A 127 -2.95 7.92 -1.43
C HIS A 127 -4.29 7.19 -1.54
N ALA A 128 -4.96 7.34 -2.68
CA ALA A 128 -6.23 6.68 -2.94
C ALA A 128 -5.99 5.32 -3.61
N THR A 129 -6.31 4.25 -2.90
CA THR A 129 -6.20 2.88 -3.42
C THR A 129 -7.56 2.31 -3.79
N ASP A 130 -7.59 1.49 -4.83
CA ASP A 130 -8.75 0.69 -5.21
C ASP A 130 -8.31 -0.64 -5.81
N ALA A 131 -9.20 -1.62 -5.85
CA ALA A 131 -8.91 -2.90 -6.47
C ALA A 131 -10.19 -3.53 -7.03
N PHE A 132 -10.05 -4.18 -8.18
CA PHE A 132 -11.10 -5.01 -8.72
C PHE A 132 -10.55 -6.35 -9.21
N SER A 133 -11.43 -7.29 -9.46
CA SER A 133 -11.05 -8.62 -9.94
C SER A 133 -11.96 -9.03 -11.10
N VAL A 134 -11.33 -9.58 -12.13
CA VAL A 134 -12.04 -10.22 -13.25
C VAL A 134 -12.01 -11.74 -13.01
N ARG A 135 -13.16 -12.31 -12.70
CA ARG A 135 -13.31 -13.78 -12.59
C ARG A 135 -13.42 -14.37 -13.97
N VAL A 136 -12.83 -15.54 -14.16
CA VAL A 136 -12.90 -16.31 -15.40
C VAL A 136 -13.33 -17.74 -15.09
N GLU A 137 -14.06 -18.34 -16.01
CA GLU A 137 -14.41 -19.77 -15.92
C GLU A 137 -13.27 -20.64 -16.44
N ASP A 138 -12.58 -20.17 -17.49
CA ASP A 138 -11.41 -20.84 -18.07
C ASP A 138 -10.13 -20.15 -17.63
N LEU A 139 -9.28 -20.86 -16.87
CA LEU A 139 -8.00 -20.38 -16.37
C LEU A 139 -7.02 -20.00 -17.50
N SER A 140 -7.16 -20.58 -18.70
CA SER A 140 -6.30 -20.23 -19.84
C SER A 140 -6.44 -18.77 -20.24
N LEU A 141 -7.64 -18.18 -20.06
CA LEU A 141 -7.92 -16.79 -20.37
C LEU A 141 -7.03 -15.83 -19.57
N ILE A 142 -6.67 -16.19 -18.33
CA ILE A 142 -5.76 -15.36 -17.53
C ILE A 142 -4.38 -15.29 -18.19
N GLY A 143 -3.86 -16.47 -18.61
CA GLY A 143 -2.59 -16.55 -19.33
C GLY A 143 -2.62 -15.77 -20.64
N GLU A 144 -3.71 -15.86 -21.40
CA GLU A 144 -3.89 -15.14 -22.65
C GLU A 144 -3.94 -13.60 -22.44
N ILE A 145 -4.65 -13.14 -21.40
CA ILE A 145 -4.70 -11.72 -21.04
C ILE A 145 -3.28 -11.21 -20.68
N MET A 146 -2.57 -11.94 -19.84
CA MET A 146 -1.20 -11.56 -19.43
C MET A 146 -0.24 -11.58 -20.62
N ALA A 147 -0.32 -12.59 -21.50
CA ALA A 147 0.49 -12.66 -22.71
C ALA A 147 0.19 -11.48 -23.67
N ARG A 148 -1.08 -11.09 -23.82
CA ARG A 148 -1.49 -9.96 -24.64
C ARG A 148 -1.00 -8.63 -24.09
N LEU A 149 -1.08 -8.41 -22.77
CA LEU A 149 -0.56 -7.21 -22.12
C LEU A 149 0.97 -7.09 -22.28
N ARG A 150 1.70 -8.22 -22.33
CA ARG A 150 3.15 -8.24 -22.62
C ARG A 150 3.46 -7.95 -24.08
N ALA A 151 2.69 -8.58 -24.99
CA ALA A 151 2.90 -8.41 -26.44
C ALA A 151 2.55 -6.99 -26.92
N THR A 152 1.56 -6.37 -26.28
CA THR A 152 1.10 -5.00 -26.60
C THR A 152 1.04 -4.19 -25.31
N PRO A 153 2.19 -3.69 -24.84
CA PRO A 153 2.24 -2.90 -23.59
C PRO A 153 1.34 -1.67 -23.67
N LEU A 154 0.69 -1.35 -22.56
CA LEU A 154 -0.12 -0.14 -22.45
C LEU A 154 0.79 1.09 -22.57
N THR A 155 0.43 2.03 -23.45
CA THR A 155 1.11 3.31 -23.62
C THR A 155 0.43 4.43 -22.85
N SER A 156 -0.88 4.28 -22.57
CA SER A 156 -1.65 5.21 -21.74
C SER A 156 -2.81 4.48 -21.05
N VAL A 157 -3.27 5.02 -19.93
CA VAL A 157 -4.46 4.55 -19.22
C VAL A 157 -5.28 5.78 -18.83
N ALA A 158 -6.55 5.78 -19.20
CA ALA A 158 -7.47 6.88 -18.90
C ALA A 158 -6.98 8.28 -19.35
N GLY A 159 -6.21 8.33 -20.43
CA GLY A 159 -5.64 9.56 -20.98
C GLY A 159 -4.34 10.02 -20.29
N VAL A 160 -3.79 9.24 -19.37
CA VAL A 160 -2.48 9.49 -18.74
C VAL A 160 -1.44 8.52 -19.32
N ASP A 161 -0.32 9.04 -19.78
CA ASP A 161 0.74 8.23 -20.39
C ASP A 161 1.39 7.29 -19.37
N VAL A 162 1.79 6.10 -19.83
CA VAL A 162 2.60 5.16 -19.04
C VAL A 162 4.05 5.63 -19.09
N ALA A 163 4.57 6.04 -17.95
CA ALA A 163 5.96 6.47 -17.81
C ALA A 163 6.93 5.29 -17.65
N ARG A 164 6.48 4.20 -17.01
CA ARG A 164 7.27 2.97 -16.81
C ARG A 164 6.36 1.75 -16.70
N ALA A 165 6.79 0.65 -17.32
CA ALA A 165 6.16 -0.66 -17.21
C ALA A 165 7.20 -1.69 -16.78
N ASP A 166 6.90 -2.45 -15.72
CA ASP A 166 7.75 -3.52 -15.21
C ASP A 166 7.04 -4.86 -15.41
N ASP A 167 7.71 -5.83 -16.04
CA ASP A 167 7.28 -7.22 -16.00
C ASP A 167 7.90 -7.90 -14.78
N LEU A 168 7.09 -8.12 -13.77
CA LEU A 168 7.53 -8.69 -12.50
C LEU A 168 8.02 -10.14 -12.63
N ALA A 169 7.70 -10.82 -13.74
CA ALA A 169 8.25 -12.14 -14.03
C ALA A 169 9.77 -12.11 -14.29
N GLN A 170 10.32 -10.95 -14.63
CA GLN A 170 11.76 -10.74 -14.79
C GLN A 170 12.44 -10.30 -13.47
N GLY A 171 11.65 -10.05 -12.40
CA GLY A 171 12.12 -9.36 -11.21
C GLY A 171 12.25 -7.85 -11.47
N ASP A 172 12.48 -7.07 -10.43
CA ASP A 172 12.68 -5.61 -10.52
C ASP A 172 13.98 -5.11 -9.86
N GLY A 173 14.91 -6.03 -9.59
CA GLY A 173 16.18 -5.74 -8.94
C GLY A 173 16.14 -5.78 -7.41
N GLY A 174 14.97 -5.78 -6.78
CA GLY A 174 14.76 -5.88 -5.33
C GLY A 174 13.83 -7.03 -4.95
N LEU A 175 12.82 -7.29 -5.80
CA LEU A 175 11.86 -8.36 -5.58
C LEU A 175 12.22 -9.62 -6.39
N PRO A 176 11.99 -10.82 -5.84
CA PRO A 176 12.11 -12.03 -6.62
C PRO A 176 11.06 -12.08 -7.74
N PRO A 177 11.31 -12.82 -8.83
CA PRO A 177 10.36 -12.96 -9.93
C PRO A 177 8.98 -13.45 -9.45
N THR A 178 7.93 -12.80 -9.95
CA THR A 178 6.53 -13.16 -9.70
C THR A 178 5.67 -12.84 -10.91
N GLU A 179 4.59 -13.58 -11.13
CA GLU A 179 3.68 -13.30 -12.22
C GLU A 179 2.90 -12.00 -11.97
N GLY A 180 3.07 -11.01 -12.84
CA GLY A 180 2.42 -9.72 -12.75
C GLY A 180 3.05 -8.66 -13.65
N LEU A 181 2.29 -7.61 -13.89
CA LEU A 181 2.73 -6.40 -14.60
C LEU A 181 2.46 -5.19 -13.71
N ARG A 182 3.41 -4.27 -13.64
CA ARG A 182 3.29 -3.03 -12.86
C ARG A 182 3.54 -1.84 -13.77
N TYR A 183 2.59 -0.91 -13.80
CA TYR A 183 2.65 0.32 -14.59
C TYR A 183 2.69 1.52 -13.65
N TYR A 184 3.59 2.44 -13.92
CA TYR A 184 3.60 3.77 -13.35
C TYR A 184 3.21 4.76 -14.42
N LEU A 185 2.24 5.61 -14.14
CA LEU A 185 1.78 6.65 -15.04
C LEU A 185 2.55 7.96 -14.84
N ALA A 186 2.45 8.87 -15.79
CA ALA A 186 3.14 10.17 -15.73
C ALA A 186 2.70 11.06 -14.55
N ASP A 187 1.54 10.78 -13.96
CA ASP A 187 0.99 11.47 -12.79
C ASP A 187 1.27 10.71 -11.47
N GLU A 188 2.26 9.81 -11.47
CA GLU A 188 2.63 8.94 -10.36
C GLU A 188 1.57 7.89 -9.95
N SER A 189 0.44 7.82 -10.65
CA SER A 189 -0.51 6.71 -10.46
C SER A 189 0.16 5.36 -10.73
N ARG A 190 -0.24 4.32 -9.99
CA ARG A 190 0.30 2.97 -10.16
C ARG A 190 -0.82 1.98 -10.42
N ILE A 191 -0.60 1.07 -11.36
CA ILE A 191 -1.48 -0.04 -11.67
C ILE A 191 -0.69 -1.33 -11.57
N ILE A 192 -1.21 -2.32 -10.86
CA ILE A 192 -0.62 -3.67 -10.81
C ILE A 192 -1.67 -4.67 -11.25
N VAL A 193 -1.33 -5.45 -12.28
CA VAL A 193 -2.16 -6.53 -12.82
C VAL A 193 -1.48 -7.86 -12.53
N ARG A 194 -2.19 -8.76 -11.83
CA ARG A 194 -1.61 -10.06 -11.50
C ARG A 194 -2.70 -11.16 -11.37
N PRO A 195 -2.37 -12.40 -11.73
CA PRO A 195 -3.21 -13.55 -11.39
C PRO A 195 -3.37 -13.71 -9.86
N SER A 196 -4.53 -14.17 -9.42
CA SER A 196 -4.70 -14.64 -8.06
C SER A 196 -3.99 -15.98 -7.89
N GLY A 197 -3.25 -16.16 -6.77
CA GLY A 197 -2.58 -17.43 -6.49
C GLY A 197 -3.52 -18.55 -6.03
N THR A 198 -4.78 -18.24 -5.68
CA THR A 198 -5.70 -19.19 -5.03
C THR A 198 -7.07 -19.28 -5.69
N GLU A 199 -7.42 -18.36 -6.57
CA GLU A 199 -8.74 -18.28 -7.19
C GLU A 199 -8.64 -18.01 -8.70
N PRO A 200 -9.62 -18.45 -9.52
CA PRO A 200 -9.63 -18.22 -10.96
C PRO A 200 -10.01 -16.77 -11.29
N LYS A 201 -9.14 -15.85 -10.96
CA LYS A 201 -9.34 -14.42 -11.21
C LYS A 201 -8.04 -13.66 -11.47
N LEU A 202 -8.13 -12.64 -12.29
CA LEU A 202 -7.14 -11.62 -12.47
C LEU A 202 -7.45 -10.47 -11.50
N LYS A 203 -6.48 -10.01 -10.75
CA LYS A 203 -6.59 -8.87 -9.83
C LYS A 203 -5.93 -7.66 -10.45
N VAL A 204 -6.59 -6.53 -10.34
CA VAL A 204 -6.04 -5.21 -10.70
C VAL A 204 -6.07 -4.33 -9.47
N TYR A 205 -4.92 -3.77 -9.12
CA TYR A 205 -4.75 -2.83 -8.01
C TYR A 205 -4.41 -1.48 -8.59
N LEU A 206 -5.02 -0.45 -8.05
CA LEU A 206 -4.90 0.93 -8.49
C LEU A 206 -4.47 1.79 -7.31
N GLU A 207 -3.56 2.70 -7.54
CA GLU A 207 -3.21 3.74 -6.58
C GLU A 207 -3.00 5.06 -7.31
N VAL A 208 -3.66 6.09 -6.81
CA VAL A 208 -3.49 7.48 -7.23
C VAL A 208 -2.89 8.25 -6.07
N ILE A 209 -1.86 9.07 -6.35
CA ILE A 209 -1.31 10.01 -5.36
C ILE A 209 -1.73 11.41 -5.79
N GLU A 210 -2.45 12.10 -4.91
CA GLU A 210 -2.95 13.45 -5.16
C GLU A 210 -2.38 14.41 -4.11
N PRO A 211 -1.57 15.40 -4.49
CA PRO A 211 -1.04 16.37 -3.54
C PRO A 211 -2.17 17.23 -2.96
N VAL A 212 -1.99 17.65 -1.70
CA VAL A 212 -2.88 18.58 -1.02
C VAL A 212 -2.20 19.95 -0.99
N GLY A 213 -2.86 20.96 -1.55
CA GLY A 213 -2.35 22.33 -1.54
C GLY A 213 -2.28 22.93 -0.12
N PRO A 214 -1.43 23.95 0.12
CA PRO A 214 -1.22 24.53 1.46
C PRO A 214 -2.51 24.99 2.14
N ASP A 215 -3.42 25.60 1.39
CA ASP A 215 -4.68 26.14 1.90
C ASP A 215 -5.90 25.30 1.46
N GLU A 216 -5.66 24.12 0.93
CA GLU A 216 -6.70 23.25 0.39
C GLU A 216 -7.30 22.35 1.48
N GLU A 217 -8.62 22.15 1.42
CA GLU A 217 -9.25 21.10 2.21
C GLU A 217 -8.89 19.70 1.67
N VAL A 218 -8.46 18.80 2.54
CA VAL A 218 -8.11 17.42 2.17
C VAL A 218 -9.25 16.70 1.45
N LYS A 219 -10.50 17.01 1.81
CA LYS A 219 -11.70 16.48 1.15
C LYS A 219 -11.72 16.80 -0.35
N THR A 220 -11.26 17.98 -0.75
CA THR A 220 -11.17 18.39 -2.17
C THR A 220 -10.16 17.53 -2.92
N ALA A 221 -8.97 17.34 -2.36
CA ALA A 221 -7.94 16.46 -2.93
C ALA A 221 -8.42 15.00 -3.00
N ARG A 222 -9.11 14.51 -1.95
CA ARG A 222 -9.75 13.17 -1.98
C ARG A 222 -10.82 13.07 -3.09
N GLY A 223 -11.57 14.13 -3.33
CA GLY A 223 -12.54 14.19 -4.43
C GLY A 223 -11.86 14.07 -5.79
N ARG A 224 -10.75 14.79 -6.02
CA ARG A 224 -9.96 14.67 -7.27
C ARG A 224 -9.40 13.26 -7.44
N ALA A 225 -8.78 12.70 -6.39
CA ALA A 225 -8.25 11.35 -6.43
C ALA A 225 -9.33 10.30 -6.75
N GLY A 226 -10.51 10.44 -6.17
CA GLY A 226 -11.64 9.52 -6.39
C GLY A 226 -12.36 9.71 -7.72
N SER A 227 -12.22 10.85 -8.39
CA SER A 227 -12.81 11.13 -9.71
C SER A 227 -11.92 10.67 -10.88
N ARG A 228 -10.65 10.37 -10.61
CA ARG A 228 -9.78 9.74 -11.62
C ARG A 228 -10.36 8.35 -11.95
N PRO A 229 -10.46 7.97 -13.22
CA PRO A 229 -11.14 6.75 -13.60
C PRO A 229 -10.39 5.53 -13.02
N ALA A 230 -10.85 5.08 -11.85
CA ALA A 230 -10.71 3.70 -11.46
C ALA A 230 -11.46 2.89 -12.51
N GLY A 231 -10.85 1.92 -13.18
CA GLY A 231 -11.39 1.17 -14.32
C GLY A 231 -12.91 0.91 -14.31
N PRO A 232 -13.45 0.18 -15.29
CA PRO A 232 -14.89 0.04 -15.45
C PRO A 232 -15.53 -0.43 -14.13
N ARG A 233 -16.38 0.40 -13.55
CA ARG A 233 -17.27 -0.04 -12.47
C ARG A 233 -18.26 -1.01 -13.09
N ALA A 234 -18.18 -2.27 -12.67
CA ALA A 234 -19.15 -3.30 -13.03
C ALA A 234 -20.54 -2.96 -12.46
#